data_41c0ecc6506a3adf59b179d9b6af83cb
#
_entry.id   41c0ecc6506a3adf59b179d9b6af83cb
#
_cell.length_a   1.000
_cell.length_b   1.000
_cell.length_c   1.000
_cell.angle_alpha   90.00
_cell.angle_beta   90.00
_cell.angle_gamma   90.00
#
_symmetry.space_group_name_H-M   'P 1'
#
loop_
_entity.id
_entity.type
_entity.pdbx_description
1 polymer ?
#
loop_
_entity_poly.entity_id
_entity_poly.type
_entity_poly.pdbx_seq_one_letter_code
_entity_poly.pdbx_strand_id
1 'polypeptide(L)'
;MTAKLQRIVELAASTARTVTNQPDLWADFLRTAAWNYKYPFQDQLLIYAQRSDATACAPIEVWNKRLDRWVKRGAKGIALIEDRGNHLSLRHVFDVSDTESRRQPQVSLWRMQDSDTAHVIETLENAFGSMKLR
;
A
#
# COMPACT_ATOMS: atom_id res chain seq x y z
N MET A 1 -16.14 -4.54 17.64
CA MET A 1 -15.08 -4.78 16.62
C MET A 1 -15.45 -5.99 15.79
N THR A 2 -15.39 -5.86 14.48
CA THR A 2 -15.68 -6.99 13.60
C THR A 2 -14.57 -8.06 13.70
N ALA A 3 -14.91 -9.30 13.35
CA ALA A 3 -13.93 -10.38 13.34
C ALA A 3 -12.78 -10.10 12.36
N LYS A 4 -13.10 -9.50 11.20
CA LYS A 4 -12.08 -9.15 10.21
C LYS A 4 -11.14 -8.07 10.73
N LEU A 5 -11.66 -7.01 11.34
CA LEU A 5 -10.85 -5.96 11.92
C LEU A 5 -9.93 -6.51 13.01
N GLN A 6 -10.45 -7.40 13.86
CA GLN A 6 -9.65 -8.01 14.91
C GLN A 6 -8.50 -8.84 14.33
N ARG A 7 -8.76 -9.60 13.25
CA ARG A 7 -7.70 -10.38 12.58
C ARG A 7 -6.61 -9.48 12.01
N ILE A 8 -6.98 -8.32 11.46
CA ILE A 8 -6.00 -7.38 10.92
C ILE A 8 -5.19 -6.74 12.03
N VAL A 9 -5.82 -6.37 13.15
CA VAL A 9 -5.11 -5.85 14.32
C VAL A 9 -4.09 -6.88 14.84
N GLU A 10 -4.50 -8.14 14.94
CA GLU A 10 -3.61 -9.23 15.34
C GLU A 10 -2.49 -9.48 14.34
N LEU A 11 -2.78 -9.36 13.06
CA LEU A 11 -1.78 -9.51 12.00
C LEU A 11 -0.68 -8.46 12.14
N ALA A 12 -1.03 -7.20 12.39
CA ALA A 12 -0.06 -6.14 12.61
C ALA A 12 0.85 -6.46 13.79
N ALA A 13 0.27 -6.88 14.91
CA ALA A 13 1.04 -7.21 16.13
C ALA A 13 1.95 -8.42 15.92
N SER A 14 1.44 -9.48 15.30
CA SER A 14 2.25 -10.69 15.07
C SER A 14 3.36 -10.45 14.05
N THR A 15 3.09 -9.66 13.03
CA THR A 15 4.11 -9.30 12.04
C THR A 15 5.23 -8.50 12.69
N ALA A 16 4.89 -7.53 13.55
CA ALA A 16 5.89 -6.76 14.28
C ALA A 16 6.80 -7.67 15.11
N ARG A 17 6.23 -8.63 15.82
CA ARG A 17 7.02 -9.58 16.61
C ARG A 17 7.93 -10.42 15.74
N THR A 18 7.43 -10.89 14.61
CA THR A 18 8.18 -11.77 13.71
C THR A 18 9.36 -11.05 13.09
N VAL A 19 9.14 -9.86 12.52
CA VAL A 19 10.20 -9.15 11.79
C VAL A 19 11.26 -8.58 12.73
N THR A 20 10.91 -8.19 13.95
CA THR A 20 11.87 -7.62 14.89
C THR A 20 12.75 -8.68 15.55
N ASN A 21 12.37 -9.94 15.50
CA ASN A 21 13.12 -11.04 16.12
C ASN A 21 14.07 -11.75 15.16
N GLN A 22 14.02 -11.45 13.87
CA GLN A 22 14.84 -12.14 12.85
C GLN A 22 15.47 -11.11 11.93
N PRO A 23 16.82 -11.01 11.92
CA PRO A 23 17.52 -9.99 11.10
C PRO A 23 17.18 -10.07 9.62
N ASP A 24 17.04 -11.26 9.06
CA ASP A 24 16.73 -11.42 7.64
C ASP A 24 15.34 -10.90 7.29
N LEU A 25 14.37 -11.17 8.18
CA LEU A 25 13.00 -10.69 7.99
C LEU A 25 12.91 -9.19 8.22
N TRP A 26 13.67 -8.67 9.17
CA TRP A 26 13.75 -7.23 9.39
C TRP A 26 14.27 -6.50 8.16
N ALA A 27 15.34 -7.01 7.54
CA ALA A 27 15.90 -6.45 6.32
C ALA A 27 14.89 -6.51 5.17
N ASP A 28 14.19 -7.62 5.03
CA ASP A 28 13.15 -7.79 4.01
C ASP A 28 11.99 -6.82 4.20
N PHE A 29 11.54 -6.68 5.45
CA PHE A 29 10.52 -5.70 5.81
C PHE A 29 10.97 -4.28 5.45
N LEU A 30 12.21 -3.92 5.75
CA LEU A 30 12.72 -2.58 5.46
C LEU A 30 12.71 -2.27 3.97
N ARG A 31 12.93 -3.26 3.12
CA ARG A 31 12.83 -3.05 1.66
C ARG A 31 11.42 -2.64 1.25
N THR A 32 10.40 -3.33 1.75
CA THR A 32 9.01 -2.98 1.48
C THR A 32 8.64 -1.62 2.09
N ALA A 33 9.08 -1.37 3.32
CA ALA A 33 8.82 -0.12 4.01
C ALA A 33 9.46 1.08 3.30
N ALA A 34 10.63 0.89 2.71
CA ALA A 34 11.30 1.95 1.96
C ALA A 34 10.47 2.41 0.75
N TRP A 35 9.87 1.47 0.02
CA TRP A 35 8.96 1.81 -1.08
C TRP A 35 7.68 2.50 -0.58
N ASN A 36 7.21 2.10 0.59
CA ASN A 36 5.95 2.57 1.17
C ASN A 36 6.19 3.52 2.35
N TYR A 37 7.21 4.37 2.27
CA TYR A 37 7.69 5.19 3.38
C TYR A 37 6.69 6.25 3.84
N LYS A 38 5.70 6.60 3.02
CA LYS A 38 4.66 7.57 3.39
C LYS A 38 3.64 7.02 4.38
N TYR A 39 3.60 5.70 4.53
CA TYR A 39 2.67 5.07 5.46
C TYR A 39 3.28 4.97 6.86
N PRO A 40 2.46 5.09 7.94
CA PRO A 40 2.93 4.84 9.29
C PRO A 40 3.44 3.41 9.46
N PHE A 41 4.22 3.18 10.49
CA PHE A 41 4.84 1.88 10.74
C PHE A 41 3.83 0.73 10.77
N GLN A 42 2.70 0.91 11.45
CA GLN A 42 1.67 -0.13 11.53
C GLN A 42 1.13 -0.49 10.14
N ASP A 43 0.90 0.51 9.29
CA ASP A 43 0.45 0.27 7.91
C ASP A 43 1.53 -0.41 7.09
N GLN A 44 2.79 -0.05 7.29
CA GLN A 44 3.91 -0.70 6.62
C GLN A 44 3.99 -2.18 6.98
N LEU A 45 3.76 -2.53 8.24
CA LEU A 45 3.70 -3.93 8.68
C LEU A 45 2.57 -4.68 7.98
N LEU A 46 1.41 -4.06 7.88
CA LEU A 46 0.25 -4.68 7.23
C LEU A 46 0.46 -4.83 5.73
N ILE A 47 1.06 -3.84 5.08
CA ILE A 47 1.41 -3.95 3.66
C ILE A 47 2.39 -5.11 3.46
N TYR A 48 3.43 -5.16 4.26
CA TYR A 48 4.43 -6.22 4.17
C TYR A 48 3.82 -7.61 4.39
N ALA A 49 2.96 -7.75 5.38
CA ALA A 49 2.34 -9.03 5.72
C ALA A 49 1.41 -9.54 4.62
N GLN A 50 0.73 -8.63 3.91
CA GLN A 50 -0.26 -8.98 2.89
C GLN A 50 0.30 -8.93 1.47
N ARG A 51 1.30 -8.07 1.23
CA ARG A 51 1.89 -7.88 -0.08
C ARG A 51 3.34 -7.42 0.05
N SER A 52 4.25 -8.36 0.32
CA SER A 52 5.66 -8.05 0.60
C SER A 52 6.39 -7.40 -0.58
N ASP A 53 5.89 -7.58 -1.79
CA ASP A 53 6.46 -6.99 -3.01
C ASP A 53 5.84 -5.64 -3.40
N ALA A 54 4.99 -5.07 -2.56
CA ALA A 54 4.33 -3.79 -2.85
C ALA A 54 5.35 -2.66 -2.94
N THR A 55 5.22 -1.84 -3.98
CA THR A 55 6.12 -0.71 -4.22
C THR A 55 5.42 0.64 -4.18
N ALA A 56 4.13 0.68 -4.45
CA ALA A 56 3.36 1.93 -4.42
C ALA A 56 1.90 1.60 -4.17
N CYS A 57 1.43 1.90 -2.98
CA CYS A 57 0.06 1.60 -2.57
C CYS A 57 -0.76 2.87 -2.44
N ALA A 58 -2.02 2.81 -2.87
CA ALA A 58 -2.97 3.91 -2.71
C ALA A 58 -4.40 3.39 -2.71
N PRO A 59 -5.33 4.16 -2.11
CA PRO A 59 -6.75 3.85 -2.21
C PRO A 59 -7.22 3.91 -3.67
N ILE A 60 -8.32 3.21 -3.96
CA ILE A 60 -8.86 3.14 -5.31
C ILE A 60 -9.19 4.54 -5.88
N GLU A 61 -9.66 5.46 -5.03
CA GLU A 61 -9.99 6.82 -5.46
C GLU A 61 -8.77 7.57 -6.00
N VAL A 62 -7.62 7.36 -5.38
CA VAL A 62 -6.37 7.99 -5.82
C VAL A 62 -5.94 7.41 -7.16
N TRP A 63 -6.03 6.09 -7.31
CA TRP A 63 -5.70 5.44 -8.59
C TRP A 63 -6.59 5.96 -9.72
N ASN A 64 -7.91 6.01 -9.49
CA ASN A 64 -8.87 6.39 -10.52
C ASN A 64 -8.80 7.88 -10.86
N LYS A 65 -8.75 8.75 -9.86
CA LYS A 65 -8.92 10.19 -10.06
C LYS A 65 -7.61 10.92 -10.35
N ARG A 66 -6.51 10.46 -9.79
CA ARG A 66 -5.23 11.19 -9.90
C ARG A 66 -4.28 10.57 -10.90
N LEU A 67 -4.34 9.25 -11.07
CA LEU A 67 -3.39 8.52 -11.89
C LEU A 67 -4.02 7.89 -13.13
N ASP A 68 -5.33 8.01 -13.27
CA ASP A 68 -6.08 7.45 -14.42
C ASP A 68 -5.78 5.95 -14.57
N ARG A 69 -5.70 5.27 -13.45
CA ARG A 69 -5.46 3.83 -13.40
C ARG A 69 -6.63 3.13 -12.73
N TRP A 70 -6.86 1.90 -13.13
CA TRP A 70 -7.98 1.10 -12.67
C TRP A 70 -7.47 -0.18 -12.01
N VAL A 71 -8.06 -0.51 -10.88
CA VAL A 71 -7.74 -1.75 -10.19
C VAL A 71 -8.21 -2.91 -11.06
N LYS A 72 -7.32 -3.87 -11.29
CA LYS A 72 -7.61 -5.06 -12.08
C LYS A 72 -8.72 -5.87 -11.44
N ARG A 73 -9.56 -6.47 -12.28
CA ARG A 73 -10.62 -7.34 -11.79
C ARG A 73 -10.02 -8.52 -11.04
N GLY A 74 -10.57 -8.79 -9.86
CA GLY A 74 -10.08 -9.87 -9.01
C GLY A 74 -8.91 -9.51 -8.12
N ALA A 75 -8.39 -8.29 -8.21
CA ALA A 75 -7.33 -7.84 -7.31
C ALA A 75 -7.81 -7.79 -5.88
N LYS A 76 -6.97 -8.27 -4.96
CA LYS A 76 -7.28 -8.27 -3.53
C LYS A 76 -6.68 -7.05 -2.87
N GLY A 77 -7.52 -6.25 -2.22
CA GLY A 77 -7.05 -5.08 -1.50
C GLY A 77 -6.21 -5.43 -0.28
N ILE A 78 -5.28 -4.55 0.04
CA ILE A 78 -4.47 -4.63 1.25
C ILE A 78 -5.25 -3.93 2.36
N ALA A 79 -5.58 -4.65 3.42
CA ALA A 79 -6.36 -4.09 4.54
C ALA A 79 -5.46 -3.31 5.48
N LEU A 80 -5.81 -2.07 5.73
CA LEU A 80 -5.14 -1.20 6.70
C LEU A 80 -6.14 -0.81 7.78
N ILE A 81 -5.63 -0.34 8.92
CA ILE A 81 -6.45 0.09 10.03
C ILE A 81 -6.58 1.60 9.99
N GLU A 82 -7.82 2.09 9.98
CA GLU A 82 -8.11 3.51 10.08
C GLU A 82 -8.57 3.82 11.50
N ASP A 83 -7.81 4.66 12.19
CA ASP A 83 -8.10 5.08 13.55
C ASP A 83 -8.70 6.49 13.54
N ARG A 84 -9.95 6.60 13.97
CA ARG A 84 -10.65 7.89 14.05
C ARG A 84 -10.78 8.38 15.49
N GLY A 85 -9.90 7.92 16.37
CA GLY A 85 -9.85 8.33 17.77
C GLY A 85 -10.72 7.48 18.68
N ASN A 86 -12.01 7.41 18.41
CA ASN A 86 -12.97 6.62 19.20
C ASN A 86 -13.48 5.39 18.44
N HIS A 87 -12.99 5.17 17.23
CA HIS A 87 -13.50 4.12 16.36
C HIS A 87 -12.42 3.63 15.43
N LEU A 88 -12.21 2.32 15.41
CA LEU A 88 -11.32 1.66 14.45
C LEU A 88 -12.14 1.04 13.33
N SER A 89 -11.67 1.23 12.10
CA SER A 89 -12.27 0.62 10.92
C SER A 89 -11.19 0.16 9.96
N LEU A 90 -11.57 -0.62 8.97
CA LEU A 90 -10.67 -1.04 7.91
C LEU A 90 -10.77 -0.08 6.72
N ARG A 91 -9.65 0.16 6.08
CA ARG A 91 -9.58 0.76 4.75
C ARG A 91 -8.71 -0.13 3.88
N HIS A 92 -8.87 -0.01 2.58
CA HIS A 92 -8.13 -0.86 1.64
C HIS A 92 -7.33 -0.01 0.68
N VAL A 93 -6.11 -0.45 0.42
CA VAL A 93 -5.26 0.14 -0.61
C VAL A 93 -4.88 -0.94 -1.60
N PHE A 94 -4.41 -0.53 -2.78
CA PHE A 94 -3.98 -1.43 -3.84
C PHE A 94 -2.59 -1.03 -4.30
N ASP A 95 -1.75 -2.03 -4.56
CA ASP A 95 -0.44 -1.78 -5.12
C ASP A 95 -0.54 -1.45 -6.61
N VAL A 96 0.44 -0.71 -7.12
CA VAL A 96 0.48 -0.32 -8.54
C VAL A 96 0.43 -1.53 -9.47
N SER A 97 0.99 -2.67 -9.07
CA SER A 97 0.98 -3.89 -9.88
C SER A 97 -0.41 -4.50 -10.05
N ASP A 98 -1.36 -4.11 -9.20
CA ASP A 98 -2.76 -4.53 -9.31
C ASP A 98 -3.61 -3.51 -10.05
N THR A 99 -3.00 -2.55 -10.72
CA THR A 99 -3.69 -1.52 -11.49
C THR A 99 -3.21 -1.53 -12.93
N GLU A 100 -4.05 -0.96 -13.80
CA GLU A 100 -3.71 -0.81 -15.22
C GLU A 100 -4.17 0.55 -15.71
N SER A 101 -3.44 1.09 -16.69
CA SER A 101 -3.78 2.37 -17.29
C SER A 101 -4.90 2.20 -18.32
N ARG A 102 -5.87 3.11 -18.28
CA ARG A 102 -6.96 3.13 -19.25
C ARG A 102 -6.49 3.56 -20.64
N ARG A 103 -5.44 4.36 -20.69
CA ARG A 103 -5.02 5.03 -21.94
C ARG A 103 -4.11 4.19 -22.81
N GLN A 104 -3.43 3.20 -22.23
CA GLN A 104 -2.49 2.36 -22.96
C GLN A 104 -2.63 0.91 -22.51
N PRO A 105 -3.74 0.24 -22.90
CA PRO A 105 -3.98 -1.13 -22.47
C PRO A 105 -2.96 -2.13 -22.98
N GLN A 106 -2.06 -1.73 -23.88
CA GLN A 106 -1.07 -2.60 -24.50
C GLN A 106 0.37 -2.30 -24.09
N VAL A 107 0.59 -1.44 -23.10
CA VAL A 107 1.95 -1.25 -22.61
C VAL A 107 2.36 -2.49 -21.84
N SER A 108 3.28 -3.24 -22.44
CA SER A 108 3.84 -4.43 -21.80
C SER A 108 4.54 -4.02 -20.50
N LEU A 109 4.46 -4.88 -19.49
CA LEU A 109 5.01 -4.62 -18.14
C LEU A 109 6.49 -4.20 -18.18
N TRP A 110 7.25 -4.69 -19.16
CA TRP A 110 8.66 -4.31 -19.29
C TRP A 110 8.88 -2.87 -19.74
N ARG A 111 7.83 -2.20 -20.21
CA ARG A 111 7.88 -0.77 -20.57
C ARG A 111 7.44 0.16 -19.45
N MET A 112 7.11 -0.36 -18.29
CA MET A 112 7.03 0.47 -17.10
C MET A 112 8.46 0.89 -16.76
N GLN A 113 8.94 1.86 -17.53
CA GLN A 113 10.26 2.41 -17.36
C GLN A 113 10.32 3.25 -16.10
N ASP A 114 11.53 3.52 -15.65
CA ASP A 114 11.79 4.34 -14.46
C ASP A 114 10.99 5.64 -14.47
N SER A 115 10.73 6.22 -15.65
CA SER A 115 9.94 7.46 -15.76
C SER A 115 8.49 7.29 -15.31
N ASP A 116 7.85 6.15 -15.61
CA ASP A 116 6.45 5.92 -15.21
C ASP A 116 6.36 5.66 -13.72
N THR A 117 7.30 4.90 -13.18
CA THR A 117 7.39 4.67 -11.76
C THR A 117 7.64 5.97 -11.01
N ALA A 118 8.55 6.81 -11.50
CA ALA A 118 8.82 8.11 -10.89
C ALA A 118 7.59 9.00 -10.90
N HIS A 119 6.82 9.01 -11.99
CA HIS A 119 5.59 9.80 -12.07
C HIS A 119 4.54 9.31 -11.06
N VAL A 120 4.37 8.00 -10.93
CA VAL A 120 3.45 7.42 -9.96
C VAL A 120 3.86 7.83 -8.54
N ILE A 121 5.13 7.69 -8.20
CA ILE A 121 5.66 8.04 -6.89
C ILE A 121 5.45 9.52 -6.60
N GLU A 122 5.79 10.40 -7.56
CA GLU A 122 5.61 11.83 -7.40
C GLU A 122 4.16 12.20 -7.16
N THR A 123 3.24 11.61 -7.91
CA THR A 123 1.81 11.87 -7.76
C THR A 123 1.32 11.42 -6.39
N LEU A 124 1.78 10.26 -5.92
CA LEU A 124 1.43 9.76 -4.59
C LEU A 124 2.00 10.65 -3.50
N GLU A 125 3.23 11.12 -3.64
CA GLU A 125 3.84 12.04 -2.68
C GLU A 125 3.03 13.32 -2.57
N ASN A 126 2.61 13.90 -3.68
CA ASN A 126 1.78 15.10 -3.70
C ASN A 126 0.44 14.86 -3.01
N ALA A 127 -0.19 13.72 -3.26
CA ALA A 127 -1.46 13.36 -2.62
C ALA A 127 -1.29 13.22 -1.11
N PHE A 128 -0.23 12.54 -0.66
CA PHE A 128 0.04 12.35 0.76
C PHE A 128 0.50 13.65 1.42
N GLY A 129 1.26 14.49 0.72
CA GLY A 129 1.66 15.80 1.20
C GLY A 129 0.45 16.66 1.53
N SER A 130 -0.58 16.65 0.69
CA SER A 130 -1.84 17.34 0.94
C SER A 130 -2.57 16.79 2.17
N MET A 131 -2.44 15.48 2.42
CA MET A 131 -3.08 14.84 3.57
C MET A 131 -2.34 15.13 4.88
N LYS A 132 -1.04 15.38 4.83
CA LYS A 132 -0.22 15.65 6.02
C LYS A 132 -0.43 17.04 6.61
N LEU A 133 -1.04 17.94 5.87
CA LEU A 133 -1.29 19.32 6.31
C LEU A 133 -2.52 19.46 7.20
N ARG A 134 -3.09 18.36 7.64
CA ARG A 134 -4.23 18.36 8.54
C ARG A 134 -3.83 18.33 10.00
#